data_5a4588cbcf0f49c6ddbc6faf951ac9c3
#
_entry.id   5a4588cbcf0f49c6ddbc6faf951ac9c3
#
_cell.length_a   1.000
_cell.length_b   1.000
_cell.length_c   1.000
_cell.angle_alpha   90.00
_cell.angle_beta   90.00
_cell.angle_gamma   90.00
#
_symmetry.space_group_name_H-M   'P 1'
#
loop_
_entity.id
_entity.type
_entity.pdbx_description
1 polymer ?
#
loop_
_entity_poly.entity_id
_entity_poly.type
_entity_poly.pdbx_seq_one_letter_code
_entity_poly.pdbx_strand_id
1 'polypeptide(L)'
;NQYVANRGAFPIDSFLIFDSAYNIISGNHPFKDYWLITGPFLDYIQAFLFLILGVNWTSYVLHASIINVLITIFSFYFFLNIGLKNYYAFIYSLGVGILAYPSIGTPFIDHHAVIFCIMATFSISLGILSKRNIYWIITPIFITFSFFSKQIPSPYFVVLFAFIIFIYFYYLKSI
;
A
#
# COMPACT_ATOMS: atom_id res chain seq x y z
N ASN A 1 14.04 -6.14 0.42
CA ASN A 1 13.05 -7.25 0.37
C ASN A 1 13.69 -8.53 -0.19
N GLN A 2 14.28 -8.51 -1.40
CA GLN A 2 14.87 -9.70 -2.05
C GLN A 2 15.84 -10.47 -1.14
N TYR A 3 16.73 -9.79 -0.43
CA TYR A 3 17.67 -10.40 0.48
C TYR A 3 17.00 -11.10 1.67
N VAL A 4 16.00 -10.48 2.27
CA VAL A 4 15.26 -11.02 3.42
C VAL A 4 14.38 -12.19 3.01
N ALA A 5 13.65 -12.08 1.91
CA ALA A 5 12.76 -13.12 1.42
C ALA A 5 13.46 -14.43 1.03
N ASN A 6 14.76 -14.35 0.66
CA ASN A 6 15.56 -15.54 0.36
C ASN A 6 16.14 -16.21 1.60
N ARG A 7 15.95 -15.67 2.81
CA ARG A 7 16.42 -16.26 4.07
C ARG A 7 15.38 -17.09 4.81
N GLY A 8 14.12 -16.96 4.45
CA GLY A 8 13.04 -17.72 5.04
C GLY A 8 11.67 -17.17 4.62
N ALA A 9 10.65 -18.00 4.68
CA ALA A 9 9.26 -17.66 4.45
C ALA A 9 8.47 -17.85 5.74
N PHE A 10 7.49 -16.97 5.98
CA PHE A 10 6.54 -17.17 7.05
C PHE A 10 5.58 -18.30 6.62
N PRO A 11 5.47 -19.43 7.34
CA PRO A 11 4.97 -20.67 6.75
C PRO A 11 3.59 -20.64 6.11
N ILE A 12 2.64 -19.90 6.69
CA ILE A 12 1.26 -19.89 6.20
C ILE A 12 0.99 -18.62 5.39
N ASP A 13 1.28 -17.46 5.97
CA ASP A 13 0.83 -16.18 5.42
C ASP A 13 1.62 -15.76 4.16
N SER A 14 2.86 -16.26 4.00
CA SER A 14 3.67 -15.93 2.82
C SER A 14 3.14 -16.52 1.52
N PHE A 15 2.30 -17.54 1.57
CA PHE A 15 1.80 -18.22 0.37
C PHE A 15 0.36 -17.84 -0.01
N LEU A 16 -0.37 -17.12 0.83
CA LEU A 16 -1.76 -16.75 0.56
C LEU A 16 -1.93 -16.03 -0.78
N ILE A 17 -1.16 -14.97 -1.00
CA ILE A 17 -1.22 -14.19 -2.26
C ILE A 17 -0.61 -14.99 -3.41
N PHE A 18 0.42 -15.82 -3.14
CA PHE A 18 1.05 -16.65 -4.17
C PHE A 18 0.06 -17.66 -4.74
N ASP A 19 -0.59 -18.43 -3.87
CA ASP A 19 -1.54 -19.49 -4.25
C ASP A 19 -2.77 -18.90 -4.92
N SER A 20 -3.30 -17.79 -4.39
CA SER A 20 -4.45 -17.10 -4.98
C SER A 20 -4.11 -16.55 -6.36
N ALA A 21 -2.95 -15.93 -6.54
CA ALA A 21 -2.49 -15.44 -7.84
C ALA A 21 -2.28 -16.59 -8.86
N TYR A 22 -1.75 -17.73 -8.41
CA TYR A 22 -1.63 -18.91 -9.25
C TYR A 22 -3.00 -19.45 -9.69
N ASN A 23 -3.98 -19.49 -8.79
CA ASN A 23 -5.35 -19.86 -9.13
C ASN A 23 -5.94 -18.93 -10.20
N ILE A 24 -5.74 -17.60 -10.08
CA ILE A 24 -6.24 -16.62 -11.05
C ILE A 24 -5.67 -16.87 -12.44
N ILE A 25 -4.36 -17.09 -12.58
CA ILE A 25 -3.75 -17.36 -13.89
C ILE A 25 -4.13 -18.74 -14.45
N SER A 26 -4.58 -19.65 -13.59
CA SER A 26 -5.13 -20.96 -13.97
C SER A 26 -6.62 -20.90 -14.39
N GLY A 27 -7.23 -19.71 -14.37
CA GLY A 27 -8.62 -19.48 -14.78
C GLY A 27 -9.66 -19.55 -13.65
N ASN A 28 -9.23 -19.70 -12.40
CA ASN A 28 -10.12 -19.68 -11.24
C ASN A 28 -10.16 -18.27 -10.64
N HIS A 29 -11.34 -17.78 -10.30
CA HIS A 29 -11.50 -16.42 -9.78
C HIS A 29 -11.95 -16.40 -8.32
N PRO A 30 -11.41 -15.46 -7.50
CA PRO A 30 -11.85 -15.27 -6.13
C PRO A 30 -13.35 -15.01 -6.03
N PHE A 31 -13.98 -15.54 -4.96
CA PHE A 31 -15.40 -15.46 -4.66
C PHE A 31 -16.35 -16.18 -5.64
N LYS A 32 -15.84 -16.60 -6.79
CA LYS A 32 -16.58 -17.41 -7.75
C LYS A 32 -16.19 -18.88 -7.64
N ASP A 33 -14.89 -19.17 -7.71
CA ASP A 33 -14.38 -20.55 -7.79
C ASP A 33 -13.70 -20.97 -6.48
N TYR A 34 -13.27 -20.03 -5.65
CA TYR A 34 -12.74 -20.27 -4.32
C TYR A 34 -12.98 -19.08 -3.38
N TRP A 35 -12.95 -19.34 -2.08
CA TRP A 35 -13.18 -18.34 -1.06
C TRP A 35 -11.88 -17.60 -0.69
N LEU A 36 -11.97 -16.26 -0.53
CA LEU A 36 -10.94 -15.41 0.06
C LEU A 36 -11.45 -14.76 1.35
N ILE A 37 -10.60 -14.72 2.37
CA ILE A 37 -10.87 -14.01 3.64
C ILE A 37 -10.64 -12.51 3.48
N THR A 38 -9.80 -12.10 2.54
CA THR A 38 -9.35 -10.73 2.30
C THR A 38 -9.84 -10.21 0.95
N GLY A 39 -9.52 -8.97 0.62
CA GLY A 39 -9.83 -8.44 -0.70
C GLY A 39 -8.90 -9.00 -1.80
N PRO A 40 -9.35 -9.10 -3.04
CA PRO A 40 -8.62 -9.77 -4.12
C PRO A 40 -7.59 -8.87 -4.83
N PHE A 41 -7.40 -7.64 -4.38
CA PHE A 41 -6.59 -6.64 -5.09
C PHE A 41 -5.14 -7.08 -5.25
N LEU A 42 -4.53 -7.56 -4.17
CA LEU A 42 -3.12 -7.99 -4.19
C LEU A 42 -2.93 -9.26 -5.01
N ASP A 43 -3.92 -10.14 -5.00
CA ASP A 43 -3.91 -11.39 -5.76
C ASP A 43 -3.89 -11.11 -7.27
N TYR A 44 -4.71 -10.15 -7.74
CA TYR A 44 -4.70 -9.73 -9.14
C TYR A 44 -3.41 -9.01 -9.53
N ILE A 45 -2.83 -8.17 -8.66
CA ILE A 45 -1.50 -7.58 -8.91
C ILE A 45 -0.46 -8.67 -9.07
N GLN A 46 -0.45 -9.65 -8.16
CA GLN A 46 0.50 -10.75 -8.22
C GLN A 46 0.27 -11.65 -9.43
N ALA A 47 -0.99 -11.94 -9.78
CA ALA A 47 -1.33 -12.69 -10.98
C ALA A 47 -0.81 -11.98 -12.25
N PHE A 48 -0.94 -10.66 -12.33
CA PHE A 48 -0.38 -9.86 -13.42
C PHE A 48 1.15 -9.98 -13.50
N LEU A 49 1.84 -9.94 -12.35
CA LEU A 49 3.29 -10.13 -12.32
C LEU A 49 3.68 -11.54 -12.75
N PHE A 50 2.92 -12.56 -12.35
CA PHE A 50 3.15 -13.94 -12.80
C PHE A 50 2.94 -14.14 -14.30
N LEU A 51 1.98 -13.45 -14.92
CA LEU A 51 1.77 -13.49 -16.37
C LEU A 51 2.96 -12.91 -17.15
N ILE A 52 3.61 -11.87 -16.62
CA ILE A 52 4.72 -11.19 -17.30
C ILE A 52 6.08 -11.85 -17.02
N LEU A 53 6.31 -12.22 -15.75
CA LEU A 53 7.62 -12.64 -15.26
C LEU A 53 7.73 -14.14 -14.97
N GLY A 54 6.61 -14.85 -15.14
CA GLY A 54 6.50 -16.27 -14.78
C GLY A 54 6.23 -16.51 -13.30
N VAL A 55 5.73 -17.71 -12.99
CA VAL A 55 5.42 -18.16 -11.63
C VAL A 55 6.72 -18.58 -10.95
N ASN A 56 7.31 -17.71 -10.20
CA ASN A 56 8.54 -17.96 -9.46
C ASN A 56 8.67 -17.06 -8.23
N TRP A 57 9.58 -17.44 -7.32
CA TRP A 57 9.79 -16.71 -6.07
C TRP A 57 10.28 -15.27 -6.27
N THR A 58 11.10 -15.03 -7.28
CA THR A 58 11.64 -13.69 -7.58
C THR A 58 10.54 -12.73 -8.01
N SER A 59 9.62 -13.15 -8.88
CA SER A 59 8.46 -12.34 -9.29
C SER A 59 7.51 -12.07 -8.12
N TYR A 60 7.39 -13.02 -7.20
CA TYR A 60 6.61 -12.85 -5.98
C TYR A 60 7.20 -11.79 -5.05
N VAL A 61 8.48 -11.88 -4.76
CA VAL A 61 9.18 -10.90 -3.91
C VAL A 61 9.29 -9.52 -4.57
N LEU A 62 9.29 -9.48 -5.91
CA LEU A 62 9.31 -8.21 -6.66
C LEU A 62 8.05 -7.38 -6.38
N HIS A 63 6.88 -7.99 -6.19
CA HIS A 63 5.66 -7.31 -5.78
C HIS A 63 5.88 -6.45 -4.52
N ALA A 64 6.35 -7.06 -3.44
CA ALA A 64 6.65 -6.34 -2.20
C ALA A 64 7.73 -5.27 -2.41
N SER A 65 8.72 -5.54 -3.24
CA SER A 65 9.80 -4.59 -3.54
C SER A 65 9.28 -3.36 -4.29
N ILE A 66 8.39 -3.53 -5.25
CA ILE A 66 7.76 -2.42 -5.99
C ILE A 66 6.96 -1.54 -5.03
N ILE A 67 6.08 -2.11 -4.22
CA ILE A 67 5.28 -1.35 -3.26
C ILE A 67 6.16 -0.63 -2.24
N ASN A 68 7.23 -1.27 -1.78
CA ASN A 68 8.19 -0.65 -0.86
C ASN A 68 8.93 0.53 -1.48
N VAL A 69 9.34 0.44 -2.74
CA VAL A 69 9.94 1.56 -3.47
C VAL A 69 8.92 2.69 -3.65
N LEU A 70 7.68 2.36 -4.00
CA LEU A 70 6.62 3.37 -4.20
C LEU A 70 6.34 4.15 -2.91
N ILE A 71 6.19 3.48 -1.75
CA ILE A 71 5.98 4.20 -0.49
C ILE A 71 7.21 5.03 -0.10
N THR A 72 8.43 4.54 -0.36
CA THR A 72 9.67 5.28 -0.08
C THR A 72 9.74 6.57 -0.89
N ILE A 73 9.51 6.49 -2.21
CA ILE A 73 9.51 7.66 -3.11
C ILE A 73 8.39 8.64 -2.72
N PHE A 74 7.20 8.11 -2.42
CA PHE A 74 6.06 8.95 -2.04
C PHE A 74 6.30 9.64 -0.70
N SER A 75 6.91 8.95 0.27
CA SER A 75 7.32 9.53 1.54
C SER A 75 8.36 10.64 1.36
N PHE A 76 9.36 10.42 0.50
CA PHE A 76 10.36 11.44 0.18
C PHE A 76 9.71 12.70 -0.39
N TYR A 77 8.83 12.52 -1.37
CA TYR A 77 8.07 13.62 -1.95
C TYR A 77 7.21 14.34 -0.91
N PHE A 78 6.52 13.60 -0.04
CA PHE A 78 5.72 14.16 1.05
C PHE A 78 6.58 15.00 2.00
N PHE A 79 7.70 14.46 2.48
CA PHE A 79 8.58 15.16 3.42
C PHE A 79 9.18 16.45 2.84
N LEU A 80 9.49 16.47 1.55
CA LEU A 80 9.91 17.70 0.87
C LEU A 80 8.81 18.76 0.85
N ASN A 81 7.57 18.35 0.57
CA ASN A 81 6.44 19.28 0.46
C ASN A 81 5.96 19.84 1.81
N ILE A 82 6.26 19.17 2.91
CA ILE A 82 6.02 19.71 4.26
C ILE A 82 7.20 20.59 4.77
N GLY A 83 8.20 20.83 3.94
CA GLY A 83 9.30 21.77 4.21
C GLY A 83 10.56 21.16 4.82
N LEU A 84 10.71 19.84 4.85
CA LEU A 84 11.97 19.23 5.29
C LEU A 84 13.08 19.49 4.26
N LYS A 85 14.32 19.71 4.75
CA LYS A 85 15.51 19.75 3.90
C LYS A 85 15.74 18.38 3.25
N ASN A 86 16.26 18.37 2.03
CA ASN A 86 16.50 17.16 1.21
C ASN A 86 17.16 16.01 1.99
N TYR A 87 18.16 16.33 2.81
CA TYR A 87 18.87 15.33 3.60
C TYR A 87 17.97 14.62 4.62
N TYR A 88 17.16 15.38 5.37
CA TYR A 88 16.23 14.79 6.34
C TYR A 88 15.09 14.06 5.66
N ALA A 89 14.53 14.62 4.58
CA ALA A 89 13.51 13.97 3.78
C ALA A 89 14.00 12.60 3.25
N PHE A 90 15.25 12.53 2.79
CA PHE A 90 15.86 11.28 2.34
C PHE A 90 16.01 10.26 3.47
N ILE A 91 16.58 10.66 4.62
CA ILE A 91 16.76 9.74 5.76
C ILE A 91 15.42 9.21 6.26
N TYR A 92 14.42 10.08 6.44
CA TYR A 92 13.12 9.65 6.93
C TYR A 92 12.38 8.76 5.92
N SER A 93 12.48 9.03 4.62
CA SER A 93 11.89 8.16 3.60
C SER A 93 12.56 6.79 3.54
N LEU A 94 13.88 6.71 3.70
CA LEU A 94 14.58 5.43 3.86
C LEU A 94 14.11 4.68 5.12
N GLY A 95 13.92 5.41 6.23
CA GLY A 95 13.35 4.83 7.45
C GLY A 95 11.97 4.22 7.21
N VAL A 96 11.08 4.91 6.49
CA VAL A 96 9.78 4.38 6.10
C VAL A 96 9.95 3.11 5.24
N GLY A 97 10.82 3.13 4.23
CA GLY A 97 11.08 1.98 3.37
C GLY A 97 11.65 0.77 4.11
N ILE A 98 12.55 0.99 5.07
CA ILE A 98 13.12 -0.10 5.88
C ILE A 98 12.06 -0.70 6.81
N LEU A 99 11.20 0.13 7.41
CA LEU A 99 10.20 -0.30 8.37
C LEU A 99 8.93 -0.86 7.73
N ALA A 100 8.69 -0.61 6.44
CA ALA A 100 7.50 -1.10 5.74
C ALA A 100 7.42 -2.64 5.71
N TYR A 101 8.57 -3.33 5.62
CA TYR A 101 8.67 -4.80 5.62
C TYR A 101 9.82 -5.28 6.51
N PRO A 102 9.72 -5.13 7.84
CA PRO A 102 10.86 -5.33 8.73
C PRO A 102 11.36 -6.78 8.82
N SER A 103 10.47 -7.75 8.69
CA SER A 103 10.79 -9.17 8.90
C SER A 103 10.39 -10.08 7.75
N ILE A 104 9.60 -9.60 6.80
CA ILE A 104 9.03 -10.39 5.70
C ILE A 104 9.39 -9.70 4.39
N GLY A 105 10.11 -10.38 3.53
CA GLY A 105 10.46 -9.85 2.21
C GLY A 105 9.39 -10.08 1.14
N THR A 106 8.38 -10.91 1.43
CA THR A 106 7.27 -11.26 0.54
C THR A 106 6.08 -10.32 0.68
N PRO A 107 5.18 -10.24 -0.30
CA PRO A 107 3.93 -9.50 -0.16
C PRO A 107 3.14 -10.01 1.06
N PHE A 108 2.68 -9.09 1.86
CA PHE A 108 1.90 -9.38 3.06
C PHE A 108 0.70 -8.45 3.15
N ILE A 109 -0.47 -9.01 3.33
CA ILE A 109 -1.76 -8.33 3.22
C ILE A 109 -1.86 -7.14 4.17
N ASP A 110 -1.50 -7.34 5.45
CA ASP A 110 -1.55 -6.29 6.46
C ASP A 110 -0.62 -5.12 6.14
N HIS A 111 0.61 -5.42 5.71
CA HIS A 111 1.58 -4.39 5.33
C HIS A 111 1.07 -3.55 4.17
N HIS A 112 0.52 -4.17 3.13
CA HIS A 112 -0.04 -3.44 1.99
C HIS A 112 -1.21 -2.55 2.40
N ALA A 113 -2.14 -3.08 3.18
CA ALA A 113 -3.28 -2.30 3.65
C ALA A 113 -2.84 -1.07 4.45
N VAL A 114 -1.87 -1.23 5.37
CA VAL A 114 -1.31 -0.12 6.15
C VAL A 114 -0.52 0.86 5.27
N ILE A 115 0.31 0.36 4.34
CA ILE A 115 1.07 1.20 3.40
C ILE A 115 0.13 2.09 2.59
N PHE A 116 -0.96 1.56 2.04
CA PHE A 116 -1.94 2.36 1.31
C PHE A 116 -2.66 3.37 2.21
N CYS A 117 -2.95 3.04 3.48
CA CYS A 117 -3.47 4.01 4.44
C CYS A 117 -2.48 5.15 4.73
N ILE A 118 -1.18 4.85 4.85
CA ILE A 118 -0.13 5.87 5.01
C ILE A 118 -0.06 6.76 3.76
N MET A 119 -0.08 6.17 2.56
CA MET A 119 -0.09 6.93 1.31
C MET A 119 -1.34 7.82 1.20
N ALA A 120 -2.51 7.35 1.63
CA ALA A 120 -3.73 8.13 1.71
C ALA A 120 -3.58 9.31 2.70
N THR A 121 -2.96 9.05 3.87
CA THR A 121 -2.70 10.09 4.88
C THR A 121 -1.76 11.17 4.35
N PHE A 122 -0.71 10.78 3.65
CA PHE A 122 0.19 11.74 2.98
C PHE A 122 -0.54 12.52 1.89
N SER A 123 -1.39 11.86 1.11
CA SER A 123 -2.17 12.53 0.06
C SER A 123 -3.13 13.57 0.63
N ILE A 124 -3.95 13.23 1.63
CA ILE A 124 -4.89 14.20 2.22
C ILE A 124 -4.15 15.38 2.86
N SER A 125 -3.02 15.13 3.52
CA SER A 125 -2.18 16.17 4.10
C SER A 125 -1.64 17.12 3.02
N LEU A 126 -1.16 16.58 1.88
CA LEU A 126 -0.73 17.38 0.74
C LEU A 126 -1.89 18.13 0.09
N GLY A 127 -3.10 17.58 0.06
CA GLY A 127 -4.30 18.24 -0.41
C GLY A 127 -4.63 19.50 0.40
N ILE A 128 -4.53 19.39 1.71
CA ILE A 128 -4.74 20.49 2.65
C ILE A 128 -3.64 21.56 2.49
N LEU A 129 -2.37 21.14 2.47
CA LEU A 129 -1.21 22.06 2.46
C LEU A 129 -1.01 22.75 1.09
N SER A 130 -1.08 21.99 0.00
CA SER A 130 -0.78 22.50 -1.34
C SER A 130 -1.99 23.04 -2.09
N LYS A 131 -3.19 22.84 -1.58
CA LYS A 131 -4.49 23.20 -2.22
C LYS A 131 -4.67 22.63 -3.63
N ARG A 132 -3.95 21.54 -3.98
CA ARG A 132 -4.05 20.89 -5.29
C ARG A 132 -5.12 19.81 -5.28
N ASN A 133 -6.09 19.91 -6.19
CA ASN A 133 -7.23 18.98 -6.28
C ASN A 133 -6.84 17.53 -6.52
N ILE A 134 -5.69 17.27 -7.15
CA ILE A 134 -5.24 15.91 -7.45
C ILE A 134 -5.12 15.03 -6.20
N TYR A 135 -4.67 15.60 -5.07
CA TYR A 135 -4.53 14.84 -3.83
C TYR A 135 -5.86 14.42 -3.21
N TRP A 136 -6.91 15.21 -3.41
CA TRP A 136 -8.27 14.85 -2.99
C TRP A 136 -8.83 13.66 -3.78
N ILE A 137 -8.38 13.49 -5.04
CA ILE A 137 -8.73 12.34 -5.89
C ILE A 137 -7.89 11.12 -5.53
N ILE A 138 -6.59 11.28 -5.28
CA ILE A 138 -5.67 10.18 -4.98
C ILE A 138 -5.96 9.57 -3.60
N THR A 139 -6.39 10.37 -2.62
CA THR A 139 -6.69 9.87 -1.26
C THR A 139 -7.71 8.72 -1.26
N PRO A 140 -8.92 8.85 -1.84
CA PRO A 140 -9.88 7.74 -1.87
C PRO A 140 -9.38 6.54 -2.70
N ILE A 141 -8.56 6.75 -3.72
CA ILE A 141 -7.95 5.64 -4.48
C ILE A 141 -7.08 4.78 -3.57
N PHE A 142 -6.20 5.38 -2.77
CA PHE A 142 -5.38 4.62 -1.82
C PHE A 142 -6.21 3.95 -0.73
N ILE A 143 -7.26 4.59 -0.22
CA ILE A 143 -8.18 3.95 0.73
C ILE A 143 -8.88 2.74 0.09
N THR A 144 -9.28 2.85 -1.17
CA THR A 144 -9.87 1.73 -1.92
C THR A 144 -8.88 0.58 -2.07
N PHE A 145 -7.63 0.85 -2.44
CA PHE A 145 -6.58 -0.16 -2.52
C PHE A 145 -6.31 -0.82 -1.16
N SER A 146 -6.30 -0.04 -0.08
CA SER A 146 -6.20 -0.58 1.27
C SER A 146 -7.37 -1.51 1.60
N PHE A 147 -8.61 -1.08 1.35
CA PHE A 147 -9.81 -1.86 1.62
C PHE A 147 -9.85 -3.18 0.85
N PHE A 148 -9.51 -3.14 -0.44
CA PHE A 148 -9.45 -4.34 -1.27
C PHE A 148 -8.19 -5.19 -1.07
N SER A 149 -7.21 -4.72 -0.31
CA SER A 149 -6.12 -5.54 0.22
C SER A 149 -6.59 -6.25 1.49
N LYS A 150 -7.05 -5.50 2.47
CA LYS A 150 -7.66 -5.99 3.71
C LYS A 150 -8.68 -4.98 4.22
N GLN A 151 -9.85 -5.46 4.64
CA GLN A 151 -10.95 -4.60 5.08
C GLN A 151 -10.57 -3.69 6.25
N ILE A 152 -9.78 -4.18 7.18
CA ILE A 152 -9.16 -3.39 8.26
C ILE A 152 -7.70 -3.09 7.82
N PRO A 153 -7.20 -1.83 7.90
CA PRO A 153 -7.64 -0.71 8.74
C PRO A 153 -8.50 0.37 8.03
N SER A 154 -8.86 0.21 6.75
CA SER A 154 -9.43 1.28 5.92
C SER A 154 -10.65 2.00 6.51
N PRO A 155 -11.67 1.34 7.11
CA PRO A 155 -12.83 2.03 7.68
C PRO A 155 -12.47 3.05 8.76
N TYR A 156 -11.46 2.74 9.58
CA TYR A 156 -11.01 3.67 10.62
C TYR A 156 -10.37 4.92 10.01
N PHE A 157 -9.60 4.76 8.93
CA PHE A 157 -9.02 5.89 8.20
C PHE A 157 -10.09 6.71 7.47
N VAL A 158 -11.15 6.09 6.94
CA VAL A 158 -12.30 6.82 6.35
C VAL A 158 -12.95 7.73 7.40
N VAL A 159 -13.24 7.22 8.60
CA VAL A 159 -13.80 8.02 9.70
C VAL A 159 -12.86 9.15 10.10
N LEU A 160 -11.56 8.85 10.25
CA LEU A 160 -10.54 9.86 10.58
C LEU A 160 -10.48 10.96 9.51
N PHE A 161 -10.48 10.59 8.23
CA PHE A 161 -10.41 11.55 7.12
C PHE A 161 -11.70 12.38 7.02
N ALA A 162 -12.86 11.78 7.23
CA ALA A 162 -14.11 12.53 7.30
C ALA A 162 -14.06 13.61 8.39
N PHE A 163 -13.52 13.28 9.56
CA PHE A 163 -13.34 14.23 10.65
C PHE A 163 -12.32 15.33 10.31
N ILE A 164 -11.19 14.98 9.70
CA ILE A 164 -10.18 15.96 9.24
C ILE A 164 -10.80 16.91 8.19
N ILE A 165 -11.55 16.38 7.23
CA ILE A 165 -12.22 17.16 6.19
C ILE A 165 -13.24 18.10 6.80
N PHE A 166 -14.05 17.62 7.76
CA PHE A 166 -15.02 18.43 8.47
C PHE A 166 -14.37 19.62 9.19
N ILE A 167 -13.28 19.36 9.94
CA ILE A 167 -12.53 20.42 10.61
C ILE A 167 -11.95 21.42 9.59
N TYR A 168 -11.34 20.91 8.53
CA TYR A 168 -10.75 21.75 7.48
C TYR A 168 -11.78 22.71 6.87
N PHE A 169 -12.96 22.23 6.49
CA PHE A 169 -14.01 23.09 5.95
C PHE A 169 -14.64 24.00 6.99
N TYR A 170 -14.73 23.57 8.24
CA TYR A 170 -15.21 24.43 9.32
C TYR A 170 -14.30 25.65 9.51
N TYR A 171 -12.99 25.45 9.54
CA TYR A 171 -12.04 26.56 9.65
C TYR A 171 -11.99 27.43 8.39
N LEU A 172 -12.12 26.88 7.19
CA LEU A 172 -12.15 27.68 5.97
C LEU A 172 -13.38 28.59 5.85
N LYS A 173 -14.52 28.21 6.46
CA LYS A 173 -15.72 29.06 6.49
C LYS A 173 -15.63 30.17 7.55
N SER A 174 -14.72 30.08 8.49
CA SER A 174 -14.52 31.07 9.56
C SER A 174 -13.49 32.14 9.19
N ILE A 175 -12.89 32.06 8.03
CA ILE A 175 -11.98 33.04 7.42
C ILE A 175 -12.68 33.74 6.26
#